data_3b4c3f21acca8aef67b1e8d354c80675
#
_entry.id   3b4c3f21acca8aef67b1e8d354c80675
#
_cell.length_a   1.000
_cell.length_b   1.000
_cell.length_c   1.000
_cell.angle_alpha   90.00
_cell.angle_beta   90.00
_cell.angle_gamma   90.00
#
_symmetry.space_group_name_H-M   'P 1'
#
loop_
_entity.id
_entity.type
_entity.pdbx_description
1 polymer ?
#
loop_
_entity_poly.entity_id
_entity_poly.type
_entity_poly.pdbx_seq_one_letter_code
_entity_poly.pdbx_strand_id
1 'polypeptide(L)'
;MKRFLLWLVGVVLGVGIFLGAVMGVSYAFTTEGGCPDSTAQFGTEALEPNGWCWQVPLIGGKLDKVFASPATLTVQKLGTLYTAHPAITLPDWASYTTLTIRTASGETVFTGTASEYESFLFPANGEYKAELSVWRVPEGGMATQFEGGSTGSVRKNLGLEKPAKPTGWYRYAFRFTLQASAEVELSAERV
;
A
#
# COMPACT_ATOMS: atom_id res chain seq x y z
N MET A 1 -45.29 -34.09 9.95
CA MET A 1 -45.11 -32.71 9.42
C MET A 1 -44.54 -31.72 10.46
N LYS A 2 -45.14 -31.54 11.65
CA LYS A 2 -44.61 -30.56 12.63
C LYS A 2 -43.15 -30.76 13.06
N ARG A 3 -42.69 -32.01 13.26
CA ARG A 3 -41.29 -32.29 13.65
C ARG A 3 -40.30 -31.99 12.52
N PHE A 4 -40.66 -32.22 11.28
CA PHE A 4 -39.85 -31.89 10.10
C PHE A 4 -39.71 -30.37 9.95
N LEU A 5 -40.80 -29.62 10.15
CA LEU A 5 -40.76 -28.15 10.09
C LEU A 5 -39.87 -27.56 11.17
N LEU A 6 -39.95 -28.06 12.40
CA LEU A 6 -39.09 -27.64 13.49
C LEU A 6 -37.60 -27.93 13.23
N TRP A 7 -37.31 -29.08 12.65
CA TRP A 7 -35.96 -29.43 12.25
C TRP A 7 -35.43 -28.50 11.15
N LEU A 8 -36.27 -28.24 10.13
CA LEU A 8 -35.90 -27.29 9.05
C LEU A 8 -35.63 -25.87 9.56
N VAL A 9 -36.48 -25.39 10.46
CA VAL A 9 -36.29 -24.07 11.12
C VAL A 9 -34.99 -24.05 11.93
N GLY A 10 -34.68 -25.12 12.64
CA GLY A 10 -33.41 -25.22 13.39
C GLY A 10 -32.18 -25.20 12.50
N VAL A 11 -32.22 -25.88 11.35
CA VAL A 11 -31.13 -25.87 10.36
C VAL A 11 -30.96 -24.47 9.76
N VAL A 12 -32.04 -23.82 9.35
CA VAL A 12 -31.99 -22.47 8.76
C VAL A 12 -31.44 -21.45 9.76
N LEU A 13 -31.90 -21.52 11.03
CA LEU A 13 -31.36 -20.67 12.11
C LEU A 13 -29.88 -20.93 12.36
N GLY A 14 -29.48 -22.21 12.44
CA GLY A 14 -28.07 -22.59 12.64
C GLY A 14 -27.16 -22.09 11.51
N VAL A 15 -27.59 -22.23 10.27
CA VAL A 15 -26.88 -21.69 9.11
C VAL A 15 -26.82 -20.16 9.16
N GLY A 16 -27.94 -19.51 9.53
CA GLY A 16 -28.00 -18.05 9.64
C GLY A 16 -27.04 -17.51 10.73
N ILE A 17 -26.99 -18.16 11.89
CA ILE A 17 -26.06 -17.79 12.98
C ILE A 17 -24.61 -18.02 12.55
N PHE A 18 -24.31 -19.15 11.89
CA PHE A 18 -22.99 -19.44 11.40
C PHE A 18 -22.52 -18.42 10.36
N LEU A 19 -23.34 -18.09 9.38
CA LEU A 19 -23.04 -17.07 8.39
C LEU A 19 -22.90 -15.69 9.02
N GLY A 20 -23.73 -15.35 9.99
CA GLY A 20 -23.62 -14.11 10.76
C GLY A 20 -22.31 -14.01 11.55
N ALA A 21 -21.89 -15.10 12.18
CA ALA A 21 -20.59 -15.15 12.88
C ALA A 21 -19.42 -15.04 11.91
N VAL A 22 -19.45 -15.72 10.78
CA VAL A 22 -18.42 -15.62 9.72
C VAL A 22 -18.37 -14.20 9.16
N MET A 23 -19.53 -13.57 8.93
CA MET A 23 -19.59 -12.17 8.48
C MET A 23 -19.08 -11.21 9.56
N GLY A 24 -19.42 -11.43 10.84
CA GLY A 24 -18.96 -10.63 11.95
C GLY A 24 -17.44 -10.70 12.14
N VAL A 25 -16.87 -11.90 12.08
CA VAL A 25 -15.41 -12.10 12.09
C VAL A 25 -14.77 -11.43 10.88
N SER A 26 -15.34 -11.62 9.69
CA SER A 26 -14.87 -10.92 8.49
C SER A 26 -14.90 -9.42 8.65
N TYR A 27 -15.98 -8.87 9.22
CA TYR A 27 -16.10 -7.43 9.48
C TYR A 27 -15.07 -6.94 10.48
N ALA A 28 -14.80 -7.69 11.55
CA ALA A 28 -13.76 -7.35 12.53
C ALA A 28 -12.35 -7.32 11.90
N PHE A 29 -12.09 -8.17 10.90
CA PHE A 29 -10.85 -8.11 10.12
C PHE A 29 -10.84 -7.03 9.04
N THR A 30 -11.98 -6.37 8.78
CA THR A 30 -12.11 -5.31 7.77
C THR A 30 -12.05 -3.91 8.32
N THR A 31 -12.36 -3.75 9.59
CA THR A 31 -12.07 -2.52 10.32
C THR A 31 -10.57 -2.45 10.57
N GLU A 32 -10.05 -1.29 10.88
CA GLU A 32 -8.61 -0.96 11.00
C GLU A 32 -7.70 -2.01 11.64
N GLY A 33 -8.26 -2.97 12.40
CA GLY A 33 -7.52 -4.08 13.00
C GLY A 33 -7.12 -5.24 12.08
N GLY A 34 -7.63 -5.32 10.85
CA GLY A 34 -7.30 -6.40 9.89
C GLY A 34 -6.32 -5.97 8.80
N CYS A 35 -6.18 -4.67 8.57
CA CYS A 35 -5.16 -4.12 7.69
C CYS A 35 -3.90 -3.82 8.53
N PRO A 36 -2.69 -4.16 8.04
CA PRO A 36 -1.47 -3.81 8.74
C PRO A 36 -1.31 -2.29 8.79
N ASP A 37 -0.46 -1.84 9.70
CA ASP A 37 -0.11 -0.44 9.86
C ASP A 37 0.29 0.18 8.52
N SER A 38 -0.32 1.33 8.21
CA SER A 38 -0.06 2.10 6.99
C SER A 38 0.99 3.19 7.18
N THR A 39 1.73 3.17 8.30
CA THR A 39 2.71 4.21 8.63
C THR A 39 3.85 4.19 7.63
N ALA A 40 3.84 5.15 6.72
CA ALA A 40 4.99 5.49 5.89
C ALA A 40 5.35 6.95 6.16
N GLN A 41 6.62 7.31 5.99
CA GLN A 41 7.09 8.68 6.16
C GLN A 41 7.95 9.11 4.98
N PHE A 42 7.90 10.39 4.67
CA PHE A 42 8.81 11.04 3.71
C PHE A 42 9.46 12.26 4.37
N GLY A 43 10.75 12.19 4.57
CA GLY A 43 11.45 13.09 5.48
C GLY A 43 10.97 12.89 6.93
N THR A 44 10.44 13.94 7.53
CA THR A 44 9.85 13.92 8.89
C THR A 44 8.33 13.80 8.88
N GLU A 45 7.71 13.83 7.71
CA GLU A 45 6.27 13.91 7.55
C GLU A 45 5.64 12.52 7.38
N ALA A 46 4.62 12.24 8.17
CA ALA A 46 3.83 11.03 8.03
C ALA A 46 2.97 11.10 6.76
N LEU A 47 2.93 10.00 6.01
CA LEU A 47 2.13 9.88 4.80
C LEU A 47 0.77 9.26 5.12
N GLU A 48 -0.29 9.86 4.58
CA GLU A 48 -1.65 9.34 4.64
C GLU A 48 -1.96 8.54 3.36
N PRO A 49 -2.42 7.28 3.47
CA PRO A 49 -2.76 6.50 2.29
C PRO A 49 -4.00 7.09 1.60
N ASN A 50 -3.89 7.33 0.29
CA ASN A 50 -5.02 7.78 -0.54
C ASN A 50 -5.73 6.62 -1.25
N GLY A 51 -5.27 5.40 -1.07
CA GLY A 51 -5.89 4.18 -1.56
C GLY A 51 -5.23 2.95 -0.96
N TRP A 52 -6.01 1.89 -0.76
CA TRP A 52 -5.50 0.63 -0.24
C TRP A 52 -6.35 -0.55 -0.71
N CYS A 53 -5.74 -1.72 -0.71
CA CYS A 53 -6.42 -2.97 -1.00
C CYS A 53 -5.74 -4.10 -0.24
N TRP A 54 -6.51 -4.89 0.49
CA TRP A 54 -6.04 -6.01 1.28
C TRP A 54 -6.87 -7.26 1.05
N GLN A 55 -6.20 -8.38 1.03
CA GLN A 55 -6.80 -9.68 0.91
C GLN A 55 -6.61 -10.45 2.21
N VAL A 56 -7.71 -10.88 2.80
CA VAL A 56 -7.74 -11.64 4.06
C VAL A 56 -8.28 -13.04 3.75
N PRO A 57 -7.54 -14.12 4.09
CA PRO A 57 -8.03 -15.47 3.94
C PRO A 57 -9.17 -15.74 4.93
N LEU A 58 -10.32 -16.21 4.44
CA LEU A 58 -11.50 -16.36 5.27
C LEU A 58 -11.62 -17.75 5.89
N ILE A 59 -11.35 -18.82 5.22
CA ILE A 59 -11.45 -20.19 5.74
C ILE A 59 -10.39 -21.03 5.05
N GLY A 60 -9.27 -21.26 5.72
CA GLY A 60 -8.21 -22.14 5.23
C GLY A 60 -7.67 -21.75 3.84
N GLY A 61 -7.73 -20.48 3.48
CA GLY A 61 -7.22 -19.95 2.21
C GLY A 61 -8.11 -20.21 1.00
N LYS A 62 -9.34 -20.70 1.19
CA LYS A 62 -10.25 -21.02 0.07
C LYS A 62 -11.28 -19.93 -0.25
N LEU A 63 -11.58 -19.08 0.70
CA LEU A 63 -12.49 -17.93 0.54
C LEU A 63 -11.75 -16.66 0.93
N ASP A 64 -11.15 -16.02 -0.04
CA ASP A 64 -10.48 -14.76 0.19
C ASP A 64 -11.47 -13.60 0.09
N LYS A 65 -11.43 -12.70 1.05
CA LYS A 65 -12.16 -11.46 0.98
C LYS A 65 -11.20 -10.32 0.66
N VAL A 66 -11.55 -9.57 -0.37
CA VAL A 66 -10.82 -8.39 -0.79
C VAL A 66 -11.45 -7.16 -0.16
N PHE A 67 -10.62 -6.37 0.51
CA PHE A 67 -11.00 -5.07 1.04
C PHE A 67 -10.22 -4.01 0.30
N ALA A 68 -10.91 -3.00 -0.19
CA ALA A 68 -10.31 -1.89 -0.88
C ALA A 68 -11.03 -0.60 -0.52
N SER A 69 -10.28 0.46 -0.29
CA SER A 69 -10.80 1.80 -0.36
C SER A 69 -10.68 2.30 -1.80
N PRO A 70 -11.66 3.06 -2.31
CA PRO A 70 -11.47 3.77 -3.56
C PRO A 70 -10.28 4.71 -3.42
N ALA A 71 -9.38 4.70 -4.40
CA ALA A 71 -8.31 5.69 -4.44
C ALA A 71 -8.94 7.09 -4.50
N THR A 72 -8.63 7.93 -3.53
CA THR A 72 -9.05 9.32 -3.56
C THR A 72 -8.11 10.09 -4.49
N LEU A 73 -8.62 11.13 -5.16
CA LEU A 73 -7.77 12.03 -5.94
C LEU A 73 -7.03 13.04 -5.04
N THR A 74 -7.19 12.90 -3.72
CA THR A 74 -6.59 13.81 -2.75
C THR A 74 -5.09 13.58 -2.68
N VAL A 75 -4.33 14.64 -2.95
CA VAL A 75 -2.87 14.66 -2.84
C VAL A 75 -2.52 15.36 -1.54
N GLN A 76 -1.86 14.65 -0.62
CA GLN A 76 -1.41 15.22 0.65
C GLN A 76 -0.36 16.31 0.40
N LYS A 77 -0.42 17.40 1.14
CA LYS A 77 0.55 18.49 1.08
C LYS A 77 1.47 18.42 2.29
N LEU A 78 2.75 18.09 2.09
CA LEU A 78 3.73 17.96 3.17
C LEU A 78 4.43 19.29 3.55
N GLY A 79 4.26 20.35 2.75
CA GLY A 79 4.96 21.62 3.01
C GLY A 79 6.36 21.67 2.42
N THR A 80 7.27 22.39 3.10
CA THR A 80 8.67 22.58 2.66
C THR A 80 9.59 21.67 3.45
N LEU A 81 10.39 20.88 2.75
CA LEU A 81 11.41 19.99 3.30
C LEU A 81 12.79 20.65 3.13
N TYR A 82 13.46 20.89 4.25
CA TYR A 82 14.78 21.55 4.29
C TYR A 82 15.90 20.50 4.30
N THR A 83 15.92 19.66 3.28
CA THR A 83 16.94 18.61 3.11
C THR A 83 17.16 18.36 1.64
N ALA A 84 18.39 18.02 1.24
CA ALA A 84 18.69 17.65 -0.14
C ALA A 84 18.11 16.28 -0.51
N HIS A 85 17.94 15.39 0.49
CA HIS A 85 17.48 14.03 0.30
C HIS A 85 16.53 13.61 1.44
N PRO A 86 15.20 13.81 1.29
CA PRO A 86 14.23 13.35 2.27
C PRO A 86 14.23 11.82 2.36
N ALA A 87 14.48 11.26 3.54
CA ALA A 87 14.46 9.81 3.73
C ALA A 87 13.05 9.22 3.58
N ILE A 88 12.96 7.98 3.13
CA ILE A 88 11.70 7.21 3.11
C ILE A 88 11.75 6.19 4.24
N THR A 89 10.76 6.24 5.13
CA THR A 89 10.53 5.19 6.12
C THR A 89 9.29 4.41 5.71
N LEU A 90 9.42 3.08 5.68
CA LEU A 90 8.36 2.16 5.25
C LEU A 90 7.88 1.31 6.43
N PRO A 91 6.65 0.80 6.39
CA PRO A 91 6.20 -0.21 7.35
C PRO A 91 7.04 -1.50 7.26
N ASP A 92 7.24 -2.18 8.40
CA ASP A 92 8.06 -3.41 8.49
C ASP A 92 7.59 -4.55 7.58
N TRP A 93 6.30 -4.59 7.25
CA TRP A 93 5.73 -5.59 6.34
C TRP A 93 5.94 -5.27 4.86
N ALA A 94 6.50 -4.11 4.51
CA ALA A 94 6.72 -3.71 3.12
C ALA A 94 7.73 -4.64 2.45
N SER A 95 7.26 -5.39 1.47
CA SER A 95 8.11 -6.33 0.71
C SER A 95 8.62 -5.71 -0.59
N TYR A 96 7.87 -4.75 -1.13
CA TYR A 96 8.19 -4.09 -2.39
C TYR A 96 7.57 -2.70 -2.47
N THR A 97 8.24 -1.80 -3.17
CA THR A 97 7.79 -0.42 -3.35
C THR A 97 7.94 0.03 -4.79
N THR A 98 7.09 0.96 -5.20
CA THR A 98 7.30 1.77 -6.40
C THR A 98 7.14 3.23 -6.02
N LEU A 99 8.11 4.04 -6.39
CA LEU A 99 8.09 5.48 -6.19
C LEU A 99 8.25 6.17 -7.54
N THR A 100 7.38 7.13 -7.81
CA THR A 100 7.51 8.03 -8.96
C THR A 100 7.49 9.46 -8.45
N ILE A 101 8.49 10.25 -8.83
CA ILE A 101 8.58 11.68 -8.49
C ILE A 101 8.55 12.49 -9.78
N ARG A 102 7.74 13.55 -9.77
CA ARG A 102 7.59 14.47 -10.88
C ARG A 102 7.78 15.91 -10.41
N THR A 103 8.29 16.75 -11.28
CA THR A 103 8.30 18.20 -11.08
C THR A 103 6.88 18.77 -11.06
N ALA A 104 6.72 20.01 -10.65
CA ALA A 104 5.44 20.73 -10.75
C ALA A 104 4.91 20.77 -12.20
N SER A 105 5.80 20.83 -13.21
CA SER A 105 5.45 20.78 -14.63
C SER A 105 4.99 19.40 -15.11
N GLY A 106 5.14 18.34 -14.30
CA GLY A 106 4.76 16.98 -14.64
C GLY A 106 5.87 16.12 -15.23
N GLU A 107 7.07 16.66 -15.40
CA GLU A 107 8.25 15.90 -15.83
C GLU A 107 8.63 14.87 -14.77
N THR A 108 8.85 13.61 -15.18
CA THR A 108 9.30 12.56 -14.29
C THR A 108 10.80 12.66 -14.06
N VAL A 109 11.21 12.89 -12.81
CA VAL A 109 12.62 12.98 -12.40
C VAL A 109 13.12 11.70 -11.76
N PHE A 110 12.21 10.89 -11.22
CA PHE A 110 12.55 9.58 -10.65
C PHE A 110 11.41 8.58 -10.85
N THR A 111 11.76 7.34 -11.15
CA THR A 111 10.87 6.18 -11.09
C THR A 111 11.70 4.96 -10.71
N GLY A 112 11.37 4.31 -9.60
CA GLY A 112 12.11 3.16 -9.10
C GLY A 112 11.52 2.64 -7.78
N THR A 113 12.29 1.84 -7.09
CA THR A 113 12.00 1.32 -5.74
C THR A 113 12.50 2.31 -4.67
N ALA A 114 12.08 2.11 -3.41
CA ALA A 114 12.60 2.90 -2.29
C ALA A 114 14.13 2.68 -2.11
N SER A 115 14.63 1.49 -2.40
CA SER A 115 16.08 1.21 -2.34
C SER A 115 16.85 1.95 -3.43
N GLU A 116 16.33 2.03 -4.64
CA GLU A 116 16.96 2.79 -5.73
C GLU A 116 16.90 4.31 -5.44
N TYR A 117 15.88 4.75 -4.72
CA TYR A 117 15.75 6.15 -4.31
C TYR A 117 16.86 6.58 -3.35
N GLU A 118 17.44 5.70 -2.54
CA GLU A 118 18.52 6.04 -1.61
C GLU A 118 19.74 6.70 -2.31
N SER A 119 19.96 6.40 -3.59
CA SER A 119 21.02 6.99 -4.41
C SER A 119 20.55 8.14 -5.30
N PHE A 120 19.26 8.49 -5.27
CA PHE A 120 18.70 9.53 -6.12
C PHE A 120 19.02 10.92 -5.58
N LEU A 121 19.42 11.83 -6.46
CA LEU A 121 19.62 13.24 -6.14
C LEU A 121 18.59 14.10 -6.89
N PHE A 122 17.95 15.00 -6.19
CA PHE A 122 17.03 15.95 -6.81
C PHE A 122 17.80 16.93 -7.70
N PRO A 123 17.32 17.18 -8.94
CA PRO A 123 18.03 18.03 -9.89
C PRO A 123 18.05 19.51 -9.48
N ALA A 124 17.08 19.96 -8.68
CA ALA A 124 16.96 21.34 -8.22
C ALA A 124 16.06 21.48 -7.01
N ASN A 125 16.15 22.59 -6.30
CA ASN A 125 15.12 23.03 -5.37
C ASN A 125 13.83 23.37 -6.13
N GLY A 126 12.66 23.07 -5.53
CA GLY A 126 11.39 23.35 -6.19
C GLY A 126 10.24 22.50 -5.68
N GLU A 127 9.09 22.62 -6.32
CA GLU A 127 7.89 21.84 -5.99
C GLU A 127 7.89 20.53 -6.77
N TYR A 128 7.60 19.44 -6.05
CA TYR A 128 7.53 18.08 -6.56
C TYR A 128 6.21 17.41 -6.17
N LYS A 129 5.80 16.45 -6.99
CA LYS A 129 4.69 15.53 -6.74
C LYS A 129 5.23 14.12 -6.72
N ALA A 130 4.81 13.33 -5.75
CA ALA A 130 5.25 11.95 -5.63
C ALA A 130 4.07 10.99 -5.44
N GLU A 131 4.22 9.79 -6.00
CA GLU A 131 3.34 8.66 -5.81
C GLU A 131 4.18 7.49 -5.30
N LEU A 132 3.93 7.07 -4.06
CA LEU A 132 4.54 5.90 -3.44
C LEU A 132 3.48 4.79 -3.36
N SER A 133 3.80 3.61 -3.85
CA SER A 133 3.00 2.41 -3.61
C SER A 133 3.84 1.40 -2.86
N VAL A 134 3.25 0.85 -1.80
CA VAL A 134 3.87 -0.14 -0.91
C VAL A 134 3.08 -1.43 -1.00
N TRP A 135 3.76 -2.54 -1.23
CA TRP A 135 3.16 -3.84 -1.50
C TRP A 135 3.63 -4.87 -0.49
N ARG A 136 2.70 -5.73 -0.08
CA ARG A 136 3.02 -6.96 0.64
C ARG A 136 3.00 -8.14 -0.31
N VAL A 137 4.15 -8.78 -0.46
CA VAL A 137 4.31 -10.03 -1.22
C VAL A 137 4.62 -11.15 -0.23
N PRO A 138 3.79 -12.18 -0.08
CA PRO A 138 4.04 -13.25 0.86
C PRO A 138 5.24 -14.09 0.41
N GLU A 139 6.16 -14.37 1.32
CA GLU A 139 7.24 -15.32 1.11
C GLU A 139 6.65 -16.74 1.05
N GLY A 140 6.72 -17.39 -0.11
CA GLY A 140 6.32 -18.78 -0.30
C GLY A 140 4.84 -19.10 -0.05
N GLY A 141 3.99 -18.10 0.13
CA GLY A 141 2.58 -18.25 0.43
C GLY A 141 1.73 -18.63 -0.80
N MET A 142 0.62 -19.31 -0.57
CA MET A 142 -0.40 -19.55 -1.59
C MET A 142 -0.85 -18.21 -2.18
N ALA A 143 -0.45 -17.98 -3.42
CA ALA A 143 -0.81 -16.78 -4.16
C ALA A 143 -2.30 -16.82 -4.48
N THR A 144 -3.09 -16.10 -3.72
CA THR A 144 -4.50 -15.88 -4.02
C THR A 144 -4.65 -14.95 -5.22
N GLN A 145 -5.66 -15.19 -6.02
CA GLN A 145 -5.86 -14.49 -7.28
C GLN A 145 -6.34 -13.06 -7.04
N PHE A 146 -5.44 -12.12 -7.18
CA PHE A 146 -5.80 -10.71 -7.26
C PHE A 146 -6.05 -10.36 -8.74
N GLU A 147 -7.26 -10.48 -9.19
CA GLU A 147 -7.70 -10.02 -10.51
C GLU A 147 -8.18 -8.57 -10.43
N GLY A 148 -7.25 -7.66 -10.34
CA GLY A 148 -7.51 -6.24 -10.48
C GLY A 148 -6.39 -5.60 -11.30
N GLY A 149 -6.71 -4.79 -12.30
CA GLY A 149 -5.88 -4.34 -13.40
C GLY A 149 -4.52 -3.68 -13.09
N SER A 150 -4.13 -3.60 -11.83
CA SER A 150 -2.84 -3.06 -11.37
C SER A 150 -1.77 -4.15 -11.15
N THR A 151 -2.16 -5.41 -10.96
CA THR A 151 -1.22 -6.50 -10.61
C THR A 151 -0.32 -6.95 -11.75
N GLY A 152 -0.78 -6.83 -12.99
CA GLY A 152 0.02 -7.18 -14.17
C GLY A 152 1.26 -6.31 -14.34
N SER A 153 1.15 -5.02 -14.04
CA SER A 153 2.26 -4.07 -14.12
C SER A 153 3.29 -4.28 -13.01
N VAL A 154 2.83 -4.58 -11.79
CA VAL A 154 3.69 -4.88 -10.64
C VAL A 154 4.54 -6.12 -10.90
N ARG A 155 3.95 -7.18 -11.48
CA ARG A 155 4.67 -8.42 -11.82
C ARG A 155 5.81 -8.18 -12.80
N LYS A 156 5.58 -7.36 -13.82
CA LYS A 156 6.57 -7.03 -14.84
C LYS A 156 7.73 -6.21 -14.26
N ASN A 157 7.42 -5.30 -13.34
CA ASN A 157 8.41 -4.44 -12.72
C ASN A 157 9.23 -5.15 -11.64
N LEU A 158 8.68 -6.22 -11.00
CA LEU A 158 9.37 -7.01 -9.99
C LEU A 158 10.39 -8.00 -10.57
N GLY A 159 10.42 -8.25 -11.88
CA GLY A 159 11.29 -9.27 -12.48
C GLY A 159 11.03 -10.69 -11.96
N LEU A 160 9.90 -10.93 -11.32
CA LEU A 160 9.55 -12.21 -10.71
C LEU A 160 9.12 -13.21 -11.81
N GLU A 161 9.95 -14.20 -12.07
CA GLU A 161 9.65 -15.28 -13.03
C GLU A 161 8.48 -16.16 -12.60
N LYS A 162 8.17 -16.24 -11.30
CA LYS A 162 7.00 -16.94 -10.74
C LYS A 162 6.18 -16.01 -9.86
N PRO A 163 4.86 -16.05 -9.99
CA PRO A 163 3.99 -15.05 -9.42
C PRO A 163 3.76 -15.26 -7.92
N ALA A 164 4.57 -14.64 -7.09
CA ALA A 164 4.05 -14.24 -5.80
C ALA A 164 3.04 -13.11 -6.07
N LYS A 165 1.76 -13.35 -5.83
CA LYS A 165 0.74 -12.31 -5.97
C LYS A 165 0.76 -11.45 -4.71
N PRO A 166 0.78 -10.11 -4.81
CA PRO A 166 0.70 -9.27 -3.63
C PRO A 166 -0.63 -9.54 -2.90
N THR A 167 -0.57 -9.66 -1.58
CA THR A 167 -1.74 -9.84 -0.72
C THR A 167 -2.32 -8.53 -0.25
N GLY A 168 -1.67 -7.42 -0.53
CA GLY A 168 -2.16 -6.10 -0.21
C GLY A 168 -1.23 -4.99 -0.65
N TRP A 169 -1.75 -3.79 -0.63
CA TRP A 169 -1.00 -2.59 -0.94
C TRP A 169 -1.63 -1.34 -0.32
N TYR A 170 -0.76 -0.35 -0.10
CA TYR A 170 -1.13 1.04 0.15
C TYR A 170 -0.56 1.94 -0.94
N ARG A 171 -1.29 3.00 -1.29
CA ARG A 171 -0.83 4.06 -2.17
C ARG A 171 -0.85 5.38 -1.41
N TYR A 172 0.19 6.17 -1.63
CA TYR A 172 0.35 7.51 -1.08
C TYR A 172 0.61 8.46 -2.25
N ALA A 173 -0.19 9.53 -2.36
CA ALA A 173 0.06 10.60 -3.31
C ALA A 173 0.26 11.89 -2.53
N PHE A 174 1.41 12.53 -2.70
CA PHE A 174 1.76 13.71 -1.94
C PHE A 174 2.54 14.70 -2.80
N ARG A 175 2.58 15.95 -2.33
CA ARG A 175 3.39 17.02 -2.90
C ARG A 175 4.18 17.72 -1.81
N PHE A 176 5.35 18.21 -2.16
CA PHE A 176 6.26 18.89 -1.26
C PHE A 176 7.09 19.92 -2.02
N THR A 177 7.63 20.86 -1.29
CA THR A 177 8.65 21.79 -1.79
C THR A 177 10.00 21.39 -1.21
N LEU A 178 10.99 21.14 -2.04
CA LEU A 178 12.35 20.88 -1.63
C LEU A 178 13.11 22.20 -1.57
N GLN A 179 13.77 22.46 -0.44
CA GLN A 179 14.64 23.61 -0.26
C GLN A 179 15.90 23.16 0.50
N ALA A 180 16.85 22.56 -0.24
CA ALA A 180 18.15 22.24 0.31
C ALA A 180 18.92 23.55 0.58
N SER A 181 19.50 23.70 1.78
CA SER A 181 20.38 24.84 2.05
C SER A 181 21.71 24.64 1.33
N ALA A 182 22.31 25.72 0.83
CA ALA A 182 23.58 25.69 0.12
C ALA A 182 24.76 25.10 0.94
N GLU A 183 24.64 25.01 2.25
CA GLU A 183 25.64 24.37 3.13
C GLU A 183 25.68 22.84 2.97
N VAL A 184 24.58 22.22 2.54
CA VAL A 184 24.52 20.76 2.34
C VAL A 184 25.18 20.35 1.03
N GLU A 185 25.13 21.19 -0.01
CA GLU A 185 25.80 20.94 -1.29
C GLU A 185 27.34 20.89 -1.16
N LEU A 186 27.90 21.77 -0.33
CA LEU A 186 29.37 21.83 -0.12
C LEU A 186 29.95 20.63 0.65
N SER A 187 29.12 19.91 1.41
CA SER A 187 29.57 18.71 2.12
C SER A 187 29.53 17.46 1.22
N ALA A 188 28.66 17.42 0.22
CA ALA A 188 28.57 16.32 -0.75
C ALA A 188 29.71 16.35 -1.79
N GLU A 189 30.27 17.51 -2.10
CA GLU A 189 31.43 17.61 -3.00
C GLU A 189 32.79 17.26 -2.35
N ARG A 190 32.84 17.02 -1.03
CA ARG A 190 34.09 16.72 -0.30
C ARG A 190 34.25 15.26 0.11
N VAL A 191 33.41 14.36 -0.35
CA VAL A 191 33.54 12.91 -0.18
C VAL A 191 33.84 12.28 -1.52
#